data_b08032808fc4d1f98269c3e0ee9594d0
#
_entry.id   b08032808fc4d1f98269c3e0ee9594d0
#
_cell.length_a   1.000
_cell.length_b   1.000
_cell.length_c   1.000
_cell.angle_alpha   90.00
_cell.angle_beta   90.00
_cell.angle_gamma   90.00
#
_symmetry.space_group_name_H-M   'P 1'
#
loop_
_entity.id
_entity.type
_entity.pdbx_description
1 polymer ?
#
loop_
_entity_poly.entity_id
_entity_poly.type
_entity_poly.pdbx_seq_one_letter_code
_entity_poly.pdbx_strand_id
1 'polypeptide(L)'
;MTDKNTVIIIGAGLAGLFTALKLAPLNVKVISSKSLGSGTSSQWAQAGIAAAVGQNDSANLHKHDTISVGAGIVDEYAAGIMVEAGPNR
;
A
#
# COMPACT_ATOMS: atom_id res chain seq x y z
N MET A 1 12.74 25.90 -0.22
CA MET A 1 11.81 26.20 -1.32
C MET A 1 11.48 24.91 -2.05
N THR A 2 10.21 24.69 -2.37
CA THR A 2 9.78 23.48 -3.05
C THR A 2 10.04 23.60 -4.55
N ASP A 3 10.77 22.63 -5.10
CA ASP A 3 10.97 22.53 -6.55
C ASP A 3 9.64 22.19 -7.23
N LYS A 4 9.45 22.66 -8.47
CA LYS A 4 8.27 22.35 -9.27
C LYS A 4 8.06 20.84 -9.50
N ASN A 5 9.14 20.08 -9.42
CA ASN A 5 9.13 18.64 -9.65
C ASN A 5 9.19 17.83 -8.35
N THR A 6 8.93 18.46 -7.20
CA THR A 6 8.88 17.74 -5.92
C THR A 6 7.54 17.05 -5.77
N VAL A 7 7.59 15.76 -5.49
CA VAL A 7 6.39 14.98 -5.16
C VAL A 7 6.11 15.13 -3.66
N ILE A 8 4.88 15.46 -3.31
CA ILE A 8 4.46 15.59 -1.92
C ILE A 8 3.59 14.39 -1.56
N ILE A 9 3.98 13.71 -0.48
CA ILE A 9 3.22 12.58 0.07
C ILE A 9 2.69 12.98 1.44
N ILE A 10 1.40 12.87 1.61
CA ILE A 10 0.75 13.16 2.89
C ILE A 10 0.49 11.86 3.60
N GLY A 11 1.17 11.65 4.72
CA GLY A 11 1.08 10.44 5.52
C GLY A 11 2.37 9.65 5.53
N ALA A 12 2.88 9.35 6.72
CA ALA A 12 4.13 8.63 6.93
C ALA A 12 3.88 7.22 7.49
N GLY A 13 2.79 6.59 7.08
CA GLY A 13 2.55 5.17 7.32
C GLY A 13 3.29 4.31 6.30
N LEU A 14 3.02 3.01 6.31
CA LEU A 14 3.68 2.05 5.43
C LEU A 14 3.54 2.43 3.95
N ALA A 15 2.34 2.76 3.50
CA ALA A 15 2.08 3.10 2.11
C ALA A 15 2.84 4.36 1.67
N GLY A 16 2.81 5.41 2.49
CA GLY A 16 3.50 6.67 2.18
C GLY A 16 5.00 6.52 2.12
N LEU A 17 5.59 5.82 3.09
CA LEU A 17 7.04 5.60 3.13
C LEU A 17 7.51 4.68 2.01
N PHE A 18 6.77 3.62 1.70
CA PHE A 18 7.09 2.74 0.59
C PHE A 18 7.02 3.47 -0.74
N THR A 19 6.00 4.30 -0.94
CA THR A 19 5.87 5.12 -2.15
C THR A 19 7.05 6.07 -2.29
N ALA A 20 7.46 6.72 -1.20
CA ALA A 20 8.60 7.63 -1.20
C ALA A 20 9.88 6.92 -1.66
N LEU A 21 10.13 5.71 -1.15
CA LEU A 21 11.30 4.92 -1.53
C LEU A 21 11.26 4.52 -3.01
N LYS A 22 10.08 4.15 -3.51
CA LYS A 22 9.92 3.74 -4.91
C LYS A 22 10.03 4.89 -5.91
N LEU A 23 9.84 6.13 -5.48
CA LEU A 23 9.95 7.30 -6.33
C LEU A 23 11.40 7.78 -6.53
N ALA A 24 12.36 7.20 -5.81
CA ALA A 24 13.77 7.55 -6.00
C ALA A 24 14.17 7.43 -7.49
N PRO A 25 14.96 8.34 -8.06
CA PRO A 25 15.68 9.45 -7.41
C PRO A 25 14.91 10.80 -7.40
N LEU A 26 13.61 10.80 -7.57
CA LEU A 26 12.82 12.03 -7.55
C LEU A 26 12.89 12.71 -6.19
N ASN A 27 12.74 14.02 -6.18
CA ASN A 27 12.64 14.78 -4.95
C ASN A 27 11.27 14.51 -4.31
N VAL A 28 11.26 13.96 -3.10
CA VAL A 28 10.04 13.60 -2.39
C VAL A 28 10.04 14.27 -1.03
N LYS A 29 8.89 14.82 -0.67
CA LYS A 29 8.65 15.40 0.65
C LYS A 29 7.48 14.67 1.29
N VAL A 30 7.72 14.04 2.44
CA VAL A 30 6.68 13.34 3.20
C VAL A 30 6.23 14.26 4.33
N ILE A 31 4.91 14.47 4.41
CA ILE A 31 4.30 15.32 5.45
C ILE A 31 3.56 14.41 6.43
N SER A 32 3.89 14.55 7.71
CA SER A 32 3.27 13.79 8.79
C SER A 32 2.85 14.71 9.92
N SER A 33 1.74 14.39 10.55
CA SER A 33 1.24 15.14 11.71
C SER A 33 2.03 14.85 13.00
N LYS A 34 2.78 13.75 13.01
CA LYS A 34 3.57 13.31 14.16
C LYS A 34 4.95 12.84 13.73
N SER A 35 5.80 12.52 14.70
CA SER A 35 7.13 11.99 14.45
C SER A 35 7.06 10.72 13.62
N LEU A 36 8.07 10.49 12.80
CA LEU A 36 8.17 9.29 11.97
C LEU A 36 8.03 8.03 12.85
N GLY A 37 7.21 7.09 12.39
CA GLY A 37 6.96 5.84 13.11
C GLY A 37 5.90 5.92 14.19
N SER A 38 5.23 7.06 14.37
CA SER A 38 4.17 7.20 15.36
C SER A 38 2.91 7.80 14.76
N GLY A 39 1.77 7.52 15.39
CA GLY A 39 0.48 8.11 15.02
C GLY A 39 -0.12 7.58 13.73
N THR A 40 0.39 6.47 13.18
CA THR A 40 -0.15 5.84 11.97
C THR A 40 -0.82 4.52 12.29
N SER A 41 -1.76 4.10 11.45
CA SER A 41 -2.37 2.77 11.57
C SER A 41 -1.35 1.64 11.48
N SER A 42 -0.30 1.83 10.69
CA SER A 42 0.78 0.84 10.52
C SER A 42 1.51 0.52 11.82
N GLN A 43 1.61 1.49 12.72
CA GLN A 43 2.24 1.31 14.03
C GLN A 43 1.51 0.26 14.88
N TRP A 44 0.19 0.17 14.73
CA TRP A 44 -0.68 -0.69 15.52
C TRP A 44 -1.06 -1.98 14.81
N ALA A 45 -0.63 -2.17 13.58
CA ALA A 45 -0.96 -3.36 12.81
C ALA A 45 -0.30 -4.59 13.44
N GLN A 46 -1.09 -5.64 13.65
CA GLN A 46 -0.63 -6.90 14.25
C GLN A 46 -0.48 -8.02 13.24
N ALA A 47 -0.98 -7.81 12.02
CA ALA A 47 -0.89 -8.78 10.92
C ALA A 47 0.05 -8.26 9.85
N GLY A 48 0.55 -9.18 9.03
CA GLY A 48 1.34 -8.84 7.86
C GLY A 48 0.47 -8.41 6.68
N ILE A 49 1.12 -8.23 5.56
CA ILE A 49 0.46 -7.98 4.28
C ILE A 49 0.30 -9.32 3.56
N ALA A 50 -0.92 -9.62 3.13
CA ALA A 50 -1.21 -10.84 2.39
C ALA A 50 -0.90 -10.66 0.90
N ALA A 51 -0.26 -11.66 0.32
CA ALA A 51 -0.03 -11.74 -1.13
C ALA A 51 -0.04 -13.20 -1.56
N ALA A 52 -0.44 -13.44 -2.81
CA ALA A 52 -0.54 -14.79 -3.36
C ALA A 52 0.83 -15.27 -3.85
N VAL A 53 1.68 -15.71 -2.93
CA VAL A 53 3.05 -16.16 -3.23
C VAL A 53 3.26 -17.66 -3.03
N GLY A 54 2.25 -18.38 -2.55
CA GLY A 54 2.32 -19.84 -2.36
C GLY A 54 2.25 -20.59 -3.69
N GLN A 55 2.78 -21.83 -3.70
CA GLN A 55 2.83 -22.65 -4.91
C GLN A 55 1.44 -22.94 -5.52
N ASN A 56 0.43 -23.13 -4.66
CA ASN A 56 -0.94 -23.48 -5.07
C ASN A 56 -1.88 -22.29 -4.95
N ASP A 57 -1.35 -21.07 -4.90
CA ASP A 57 -2.13 -19.86 -4.78
C ASP A 57 -2.06 -19.03 -6.05
N SER A 58 -2.97 -18.06 -6.21
CA SER A 58 -2.99 -17.16 -7.35
C SER A 58 -3.63 -15.83 -6.98
N ALA A 59 -3.31 -14.80 -7.74
CA ALA A 59 -3.95 -13.49 -7.59
C ALA A 59 -5.47 -13.61 -7.77
N ASN A 60 -5.94 -14.45 -8.68
CA ASN A 60 -7.37 -14.65 -8.91
C ASN A 60 -8.08 -15.26 -7.71
N LEU A 61 -7.46 -16.23 -7.03
CA LEU A 61 -8.01 -16.79 -5.79
C LEU A 61 -8.05 -15.74 -4.70
N HIS A 62 -6.99 -14.97 -4.54
CA HIS A 62 -6.93 -13.89 -3.56
C HIS A 62 -8.00 -12.82 -3.83
N LYS A 63 -8.20 -12.46 -5.11
CA LYS A 63 -9.24 -11.51 -5.51
C LYS A 63 -10.62 -12.05 -5.14
N HIS A 64 -10.89 -13.31 -5.46
CA HIS A 64 -12.17 -13.95 -5.15
C HIS A 64 -12.46 -13.91 -3.64
N ASP A 65 -11.48 -14.27 -2.83
CA ASP A 65 -11.62 -14.26 -1.38
C ASP A 65 -11.85 -12.84 -0.85
N THR A 66 -11.13 -11.87 -1.38
CA THR A 66 -11.27 -10.46 -0.98
C THR A 66 -12.69 -9.96 -1.25
N ILE A 67 -13.23 -10.24 -2.43
CA ILE A 67 -14.57 -9.82 -2.81
C ILE A 67 -15.61 -10.53 -1.95
N SER A 68 -15.45 -11.83 -1.73
CA SER A 68 -16.39 -12.64 -0.93
C SER A 68 -16.46 -12.16 0.52
N VAL A 69 -15.32 -11.93 1.14
CA VAL A 69 -15.26 -11.43 2.52
C VAL A 69 -15.84 -10.02 2.64
N GLY A 70 -15.65 -9.21 1.60
CA GLY A 70 -16.15 -7.83 1.56
C GLY A 70 -17.66 -7.70 1.48
N ALA A 71 -18.38 -8.78 1.14
CA ALA A 71 -19.84 -8.84 1.18
C ALA A 71 -20.54 -7.71 0.40
N GLY A 72 -20.02 -7.35 -0.76
CA GLY A 72 -20.64 -6.38 -1.67
C GLY A 72 -20.11 -4.96 -1.60
N ILE A 73 -19.20 -4.65 -0.69
CA ILE A 73 -18.61 -3.29 -0.58
C ILE A 73 -17.24 -3.16 -1.24
N VAL A 74 -16.71 -4.24 -1.79
CA VAL A 74 -15.39 -4.22 -2.42
C VAL A 74 -15.50 -3.71 -3.86
N ASP A 75 -14.64 -2.76 -4.22
CA ASP A 75 -14.44 -2.38 -5.60
C ASP A 75 -13.61 -3.47 -6.29
N GLU A 76 -14.22 -4.21 -7.20
CA GLU A 76 -13.58 -5.36 -7.83
C GLU A 76 -12.39 -4.97 -8.71
N TYR A 77 -12.46 -3.82 -9.37
CA TYR A 77 -11.36 -3.33 -10.20
C TYR A 77 -10.13 -2.98 -9.35
N ALA A 78 -10.34 -2.24 -8.28
CA ALA A 78 -9.27 -1.87 -7.35
C ALA A 78 -8.65 -3.11 -6.67
N ALA A 79 -9.50 -4.06 -6.25
CA ALA A 79 -9.03 -5.32 -5.68
C ALA A 79 -8.15 -6.09 -6.66
N GLY A 80 -8.56 -6.16 -7.94
CA GLY A 80 -7.78 -6.82 -8.99
C GLY A 80 -6.39 -6.23 -9.14
N ILE A 81 -6.28 -4.92 -9.22
CA ILE A 81 -4.98 -4.23 -9.32
C ILE A 81 -4.10 -4.55 -8.13
N MET A 82 -4.66 -4.49 -6.93
CA MET A 82 -3.91 -4.71 -5.70
C MET A 82 -3.36 -6.14 -5.57
N VAL A 83 -4.22 -7.15 -5.81
CA VAL A 83 -3.80 -8.55 -5.65
C VAL A 83 -2.81 -8.98 -6.71
N GLU A 84 -2.89 -8.45 -7.92
CA GLU A 84 -1.94 -8.74 -8.98
C GLU A 84 -0.58 -8.09 -8.74
N ALA A 85 -0.55 -6.90 -8.17
CA ALA A 85 0.68 -6.20 -7.87
C ALA A 85 1.44 -6.79 -6.68
N GLY A 86 0.72 -7.38 -5.70
CA GLY A 86 1.29 -7.85 -4.44
C GLY A 86 2.51 -8.77 -4.57
N PRO A 87 2.42 -9.87 -5.35
CA PRO A 87 3.52 -10.83 -5.45
C PRO A 87 4.84 -10.26 -5.96
N ASN A 88 4.79 -9.13 -6.66
CA ASN A 88 5.95 -8.51 -7.28
C ASN A 88 6.56 -7.35 -6.46
N ARG A 89 6.13 -7.17 -5.21
CA ARG A 89 6.58 -6.06 -4.36
C ARG A 89 7.43 -6.48 -3.19
#